data_2c8dfedffef60d842e0fce3312082e86
#
_entry.id   2c8dfedffef60d842e0fce3312082e86
#
_cell.length_a   1.000
_cell.length_b   1.000
_cell.length_c   1.000
_cell.angle_alpha   90.00
_cell.angle_beta   90.00
_cell.angle_gamma   90.00
#
_symmetry.space_group_name_H-M   'P 1'
#
loop_
_entity.id
_entity.type
_entity.pdbx_description
1 polymer ?
#
loop_
_entity_poly.entity_id
_entity_poly.type
_entity_poly.pdbx_seq_one_letter_code
_entity_poly.pdbx_strand_id
1 'polypeptide(L)'
;MKTLLAGCAIAAIFTATPLAAQEVFGGVYAHGVDTPFTFDTGEGGVDLAAGVRFGGIEALSAIGSPEPYVLGSLNTRGDTSFAGAGLSWTIGKGPVYVRPGIGLVVHDGPELRVNYATGKRTDLGSRVLFEPEIGVGYRLNERASVEAHWMHISQGQIFDSQQNPGIDMIGARINWRL
;
A
#
# COMPACT_ATOMS: atom_id res chain seq x y z
N MET A 1 37.49 12.40 31.50
CA MET A 1 37.50 11.23 30.59
C MET A 1 36.32 11.40 29.64
N LYS A 2 36.60 11.72 28.37
CA LYS A 2 35.58 11.92 27.34
C LYS A 2 35.53 10.64 26.51
N THR A 3 34.44 9.88 26.60
CA THR A 3 34.19 8.69 25.79
C THR A 3 33.67 9.13 24.41
N LEU A 4 34.48 8.94 23.38
CA LEU A 4 34.05 9.05 21.97
C LEU A 4 33.17 7.84 21.65
N LEU A 5 31.89 8.10 21.31
CA LEU A 5 31.03 7.14 20.62
C LEU A 5 31.33 7.23 19.12
N ALA A 6 32.04 6.23 18.61
CA ALA A 6 32.22 6.05 17.18
C ALA A 6 30.93 5.52 16.57
N GLY A 7 30.21 6.39 15.85
CA GLY A 7 29.08 6.00 15.02
C GLY A 7 29.57 5.33 13.76
N CYS A 8 29.36 4.03 13.60
CA CYS A 8 29.51 3.34 12.31
C CYS A 8 28.37 3.74 11.38
N ALA A 9 28.62 4.66 10.46
CA ALA A 9 27.76 4.92 9.32
C ALA A 9 27.98 3.79 8.29
N ILE A 10 27.07 2.84 8.20
CA ILE A 10 27.04 1.86 7.12
C ILE A 10 26.51 2.58 5.89
N ALA A 11 27.40 3.10 5.08
CA ALA A 11 27.08 3.56 3.73
C ALA A 11 26.91 2.33 2.85
N ALA A 12 25.68 1.84 2.70
CA ALA A 12 25.35 0.87 1.70
C ALA A 12 25.41 1.56 0.34
N ILE A 13 26.50 1.33 -0.39
CA ILE A 13 26.62 1.73 -1.80
C ILE A 13 25.71 0.77 -2.58
N PHE A 14 24.44 1.16 -2.77
CA PHE A 14 23.59 0.56 -3.77
C PHE A 14 24.15 0.91 -5.13
N THR A 15 24.83 -0.01 -5.80
CA THR A 15 25.02 0.06 -7.25
C THR A 15 23.63 -0.15 -7.85
N ALA A 16 22.94 0.96 -8.10
CA ALA A 16 21.61 0.94 -8.70
C ALA A 16 21.78 0.52 -10.18
N THR A 17 21.66 -0.77 -10.45
CA THR A 17 21.16 -1.17 -11.77
C THR A 17 19.81 -0.47 -11.96
N PRO A 18 19.53 0.15 -13.11
CA PRO A 18 18.23 0.79 -13.32
C PRO A 18 17.15 -0.26 -13.09
N LEU A 19 16.33 -0.03 -12.08
CA LEU A 19 15.21 -0.88 -11.76
C LEU A 19 14.16 -0.63 -12.85
N ALA A 20 14.19 -1.42 -13.92
CA ALA A 20 13.20 -1.30 -14.99
C ALA A 20 11.84 -1.78 -14.46
N ALA A 21 10.79 -1.02 -14.73
CA ALA A 21 9.43 -1.47 -14.47
C ALA A 21 9.19 -2.77 -15.23
N GLN A 22 8.72 -3.81 -14.53
CA GLN A 22 8.44 -5.11 -15.12
C GLN A 22 6.95 -5.38 -15.28
N GLU A 23 6.13 -4.66 -14.52
CA GLU A 23 4.68 -4.80 -14.54
C GLU A 23 4.02 -3.45 -14.34
N VAL A 24 3.00 -3.15 -15.12
CA VAL A 24 2.05 -2.06 -14.84
C VAL A 24 0.76 -2.68 -14.32
N PHE A 25 0.08 -1.97 -13.42
CA PHE A 25 -1.20 -2.44 -12.93
C PHE A 25 -2.23 -1.31 -12.81
N GLY A 26 -3.51 -1.69 -12.88
CA GLY A 26 -4.62 -0.80 -12.65
C GLY A 26 -5.78 -1.55 -12.01
N GLY A 27 -6.56 -0.86 -11.20
CA GLY A 27 -7.65 -1.49 -10.46
C GLY A 27 -8.79 -0.52 -10.14
N VAL A 28 -9.92 -1.13 -9.78
CA VAL A 28 -11.13 -0.42 -9.32
C VAL A 28 -11.52 -1.02 -7.98
N TYR A 29 -11.77 -0.16 -6.99
CA TYR A 29 -12.03 -0.56 -5.62
C TYR A 29 -13.27 0.13 -5.05
N ALA A 30 -14.04 -0.59 -4.24
CA ALA A 30 -14.96 0.03 -3.30
C ALA A 30 -14.14 0.67 -2.17
N HIS A 31 -14.37 1.94 -1.89
CA HIS A 31 -13.69 2.71 -0.88
C HIS A 31 -14.46 2.72 0.43
N GLY A 32 -13.77 2.67 1.57
CA GLY A 32 -14.37 2.75 2.89
C GLY A 32 -15.24 1.54 3.21
N VAL A 33 -14.78 0.34 2.83
CA VAL A 33 -15.51 -0.91 3.13
C VAL A 33 -15.36 -1.22 4.62
N ASP A 34 -16.47 -1.49 5.30
CA ASP A 34 -16.46 -1.92 6.69
C ASP A 34 -15.78 -3.28 6.84
N THR A 35 -14.70 -3.31 7.60
CA THR A 35 -14.00 -4.54 7.98
C THR A 35 -13.72 -4.55 9.49
N PRO A 36 -13.28 -5.66 10.06
CA PRO A 36 -12.86 -5.69 11.46
C PRO A 36 -11.64 -4.82 11.79
N PHE A 37 -10.96 -4.29 10.76
CA PHE A 37 -9.73 -3.49 10.91
C PHE A 37 -9.96 -1.99 10.84
N THR A 38 -11.18 -1.53 10.51
CA THR A 38 -11.50 -0.11 10.34
C THR A 38 -12.56 0.37 11.31
N PHE A 39 -12.47 1.66 11.65
CA PHE A 39 -13.60 2.41 12.17
C PHE A 39 -14.23 3.18 11.01
N ASP A 40 -15.55 3.29 10.99
CA ASP A 40 -16.27 4.07 10.00
C ASP A 40 -15.76 5.53 9.96
N THR A 41 -15.11 5.88 8.87
CA THR A 41 -14.63 7.24 8.60
C THR A 41 -15.70 8.11 7.95
N GLY A 42 -16.82 7.52 7.51
CA GLY A 42 -17.85 8.17 6.69
C GLY A 42 -17.41 8.39 5.24
N GLU A 43 -16.28 7.80 4.83
CA GLU A 43 -15.83 7.80 3.44
C GLU A 43 -16.45 6.67 2.63
N GLY A 44 -16.41 6.78 1.30
CA GLY A 44 -16.96 5.78 0.43
C GLY A 44 -16.73 6.08 -1.05
N GLY A 45 -17.49 5.44 -1.92
CA GLY A 45 -17.38 5.63 -3.37
C GLY A 45 -16.50 4.58 -4.04
N VAL A 46 -15.86 4.98 -5.12
CA VAL A 46 -15.02 4.11 -5.96
C VAL A 46 -13.65 4.75 -6.12
N ASP A 47 -12.62 3.94 -5.94
CA ASP A 47 -11.25 4.34 -6.24
C ASP A 47 -10.80 3.78 -7.59
N LEU A 48 -10.07 4.61 -8.31
CA LEU A 48 -9.31 4.23 -9.49
C LEU A 48 -7.83 4.23 -9.12
N ALA A 49 -7.24 3.05 -9.04
CA ALA A 49 -5.83 2.89 -8.70
C ALA A 49 -5.00 2.47 -9.90
N ALA A 50 -3.77 2.96 -9.98
CA ALA A 50 -2.79 2.54 -10.97
C ALA A 50 -1.39 2.60 -10.39
N GLY A 51 -0.48 1.80 -10.95
CA GLY A 51 0.90 1.78 -10.50
C GLY A 51 1.82 0.96 -11.38
N VAL A 52 3.06 0.88 -10.95
CA VAL A 52 4.11 0.07 -11.57
C VAL A 52 4.80 -0.77 -10.51
N ARG A 53 5.22 -1.97 -10.90
CA ARG A 53 6.01 -2.88 -10.08
C ARG A 53 7.33 -3.16 -10.79
N PHE A 54 8.38 -3.22 -9.99
CA PHE A 54 9.74 -3.44 -10.45
C PHE A 54 10.17 -4.89 -10.19
N GLY A 55 11.31 -5.27 -10.73
CA GLY A 55 11.87 -6.59 -10.48
C GLY A 55 12.24 -6.82 -9.02
N GLY A 56 12.21 -8.07 -8.60
CA GLY A 56 12.57 -8.45 -7.23
C GLY A 56 14.00 -8.04 -6.86
N ILE A 57 14.17 -7.58 -5.64
CA ILE A 57 15.49 -7.19 -5.10
C ILE A 57 16.23 -8.46 -4.66
N GLU A 58 17.13 -8.95 -5.52
CA GLU A 58 17.90 -10.20 -5.23
C GLU A 58 18.75 -10.11 -3.97
N ALA A 59 19.29 -8.95 -3.63
CA ALA A 59 20.02 -8.72 -2.39
C ALA A 59 19.18 -9.01 -1.14
N LEU A 60 17.83 -9.03 -1.26
CA LEU A 60 16.88 -9.36 -0.21
C LEU A 60 16.30 -10.78 -0.37
N SER A 61 17.02 -11.70 -1.05
CA SER A 61 16.57 -13.07 -1.27
C SER A 61 16.29 -13.86 0.02
N ALA A 62 16.97 -13.52 1.10
CA ALA A 62 16.70 -14.12 2.43
C ALA A 62 15.26 -13.89 2.92
N ILE A 63 14.58 -12.84 2.44
CA ILE A 63 13.18 -12.53 2.74
C ILE A 63 12.28 -12.67 1.50
N GLY A 64 12.75 -13.39 0.46
CA GLY A 64 11.93 -13.73 -0.70
C GLY A 64 12.01 -12.77 -1.89
N SER A 65 13.05 -11.95 -2.01
CA SER A 65 13.29 -11.01 -3.12
C SER A 65 12.06 -10.13 -3.41
N PRO A 66 11.68 -9.25 -2.47
CA PRO A 66 10.50 -8.40 -2.62
C PRO A 66 10.57 -7.54 -3.88
N GLU A 67 9.41 -7.34 -4.50
CA GLU A 67 9.18 -6.54 -5.69
C GLU A 67 8.75 -5.13 -5.28
N PRO A 68 9.60 -4.08 -5.47
CA PRO A 68 9.19 -2.72 -5.19
C PRO A 68 8.02 -2.28 -6.09
N TYR A 69 7.12 -1.47 -5.55
CA TYR A 69 6.07 -0.84 -6.34
C TYR A 69 5.88 0.62 -5.97
N VAL A 70 5.27 1.37 -6.90
CA VAL A 70 4.68 2.68 -6.66
C VAL A 70 3.24 2.65 -7.15
N LEU A 71 2.35 3.32 -6.41
CA LEU A 71 0.93 3.39 -6.75
C LEU A 71 0.34 4.77 -6.47
N GLY A 72 -0.76 5.05 -7.14
CA GLY A 72 -1.67 6.14 -6.82
C GLY A 72 -3.10 5.62 -6.87
N SER A 73 -3.96 6.14 -6.01
CA SER A 73 -5.39 5.86 -5.95
C SER A 73 -6.17 7.17 -5.86
N LEU A 74 -7.13 7.35 -6.75
CA LEU A 74 -7.99 8.52 -6.81
C LEU A 74 -9.42 8.12 -6.45
N ASN A 75 -9.97 8.75 -5.42
CA ASN A 75 -11.36 8.57 -5.04
C ASN A 75 -12.27 9.40 -5.94
N THR A 76 -13.31 8.78 -6.52
CA THR A 76 -14.22 9.43 -7.48
C THR A 76 -15.27 10.32 -6.83
N ARG A 77 -15.46 10.22 -5.50
CA ARG A 77 -16.37 11.11 -4.74
C ARG A 77 -15.66 12.33 -4.17
N GLY A 78 -14.33 12.39 -4.25
CA GLY A 78 -13.54 13.44 -3.62
C GLY A 78 -13.26 13.17 -2.14
N ASP A 79 -13.44 11.92 -1.69
CA ASP A 79 -12.94 11.43 -0.41
C ASP A 79 -11.41 11.17 -0.51
N THR A 80 -10.79 10.54 0.47
CA THR A 80 -9.33 10.40 0.55
C THR A 80 -8.74 9.71 -0.68
N SER A 81 -7.84 10.42 -1.36
CA SER A 81 -6.96 9.90 -2.41
C SER A 81 -5.53 9.81 -1.86
N PHE A 82 -4.71 8.92 -2.41
CA PHE A 82 -3.36 8.72 -1.90
C PHE A 82 -2.39 8.27 -2.99
N ALA A 83 -1.10 8.41 -2.70
CA ALA A 83 -0.02 7.86 -3.52
C ALA A 83 1.13 7.40 -2.61
N GLY A 84 1.85 6.39 -3.06
CA GLY A 84 2.93 5.85 -2.26
C GLY A 84 3.78 4.80 -2.94
N ALA A 85 4.59 4.13 -2.12
CA ALA A 85 5.48 3.08 -2.56
C ALA A 85 5.61 1.98 -1.49
N GLY A 86 5.90 0.77 -1.94
CA GLY A 86 6.01 -0.37 -1.05
C GLY A 86 6.79 -1.53 -1.65
N LEU A 87 6.70 -2.65 -0.96
CA LEU A 87 7.28 -3.93 -1.33
C LEU A 87 6.18 -4.99 -1.35
N SER A 88 6.15 -5.81 -2.38
CA SER A 88 5.23 -6.94 -2.50
C SER A 88 5.98 -8.23 -2.80
N TRP A 89 5.33 -9.36 -2.58
CA TRP A 89 5.88 -10.69 -2.84
C TRP A 89 4.90 -11.50 -3.65
N THR A 90 5.30 -11.99 -4.81
CA THR A 90 4.47 -12.90 -5.60
C THR A 90 4.72 -14.35 -5.21
N ILE A 91 3.78 -14.97 -4.49
CA ILE A 91 3.88 -16.33 -3.93
C ILE A 91 2.98 -17.26 -4.74
N GLY A 92 3.56 -18.22 -5.43
CA GLY A 92 2.88 -19.22 -6.26
C GLY A 92 3.44 -19.30 -7.68
N LYS A 93 3.75 -20.52 -8.13
CA LYS A 93 4.33 -20.81 -9.46
C LYS A 93 3.31 -21.22 -10.51
N GLY A 94 2.09 -21.59 -10.09
CA GLY A 94 0.99 -22.02 -10.97
C GLY A 94 0.14 -20.85 -11.48
N PRO A 95 -1.04 -21.15 -12.03
CA PRO A 95 -1.94 -20.11 -12.52
C PRO A 95 -2.49 -19.22 -11.38
N VAL A 96 -2.61 -19.75 -10.16
CA VAL A 96 -3.05 -19.01 -8.98
C VAL A 96 -1.82 -18.59 -8.16
N TYR A 97 -1.86 -17.37 -7.63
CA TYR A 97 -0.84 -16.84 -6.72
C TYR A 97 -1.46 -15.94 -5.66
N VAL A 98 -0.71 -15.70 -4.59
CA VAL A 98 -1.03 -14.72 -3.56
C VAL A 98 0.04 -13.63 -3.59
N ARG A 99 -0.37 -12.38 -3.39
CA ARG A 99 0.54 -11.23 -3.41
C ARG A 99 0.30 -10.36 -2.18
N PRO A 100 0.94 -10.67 -1.05
CA PRO A 100 1.01 -9.74 0.07
C PRO A 100 1.94 -8.58 -0.27
N GLY A 101 1.65 -7.40 0.30
CA GLY A 101 2.47 -6.22 0.19
C GLY A 101 2.37 -5.34 1.43
N ILE A 102 3.32 -4.43 1.55
CA ILE A 102 3.32 -3.37 2.56
C ILE A 102 4.00 -2.13 2.01
N GLY A 103 3.36 -0.99 2.18
CA GLY A 103 3.83 0.29 1.70
C GLY A 103 3.68 1.43 2.71
N LEU A 104 4.15 2.59 2.28
CA LEU A 104 3.87 3.87 2.89
C LEU A 104 3.24 4.78 1.84
N VAL A 105 2.18 5.47 2.23
CA VAL A 105 1.46 6.38 1.36
C VAL A 105 1.34 7.76 2.00
N VAL A 106 1.23 8.79 1.16
CA VAL A 106 0.78 10.12 1.52
C VAL A 106 -0.62 10.34 0.95
N HIS A 107 -1.49 11.02 1.70
CA HIS A 107 -2.88 11.20 1.32
C HIS A 107 -3.33 12.66 1.43
N ASP A 108 -4.44 12.99 0.77
CA ASP A 108 -5.07 14.31 0.75
C ASP A 108 -6.27 14.45 1.69
N GLY A 109 -6.64 13.37 2.41
CA GLY A 109 -7.75 13.36 3.35
C GLY A 109 -7.67 14.48 4.40
N PRO A 110 -8.78 14.85 5.03
CA PRO A 110 -8.86 15.99 5.94
C PRO A 110 -7.97 15.81 7.18
N GLU A 111 -7.39 16.91 7.68
CA GLU A 111 -6.59 16.94 8.90
C GLU A 111 -7.43 16.79 10.16
N LEU A 112 -8.69 17.17 10.09
CA LEU A 112 -9.67 17.02 11.17
C LEU A 112 -11.00 16.56 10.60
N ARG A 113 -11.49 15.46 11.12
CA ARG A 113 -12.85 14.96 10.84
C ARG A 113 -13.48 14.50 12.15
N VAL A 114 -14.70 14.89 12.39
CA VAL A 114 -15.47 14.47 13.57
C VAL A 114 -16.80 13.87 13.10
N ASN A 115 -17.09 12.68 13.57
CA ASN A 115 -18.43 12.10 13.45
C ASN A 115 -19.33 12.78 14.48
N TYR A 116 -20.23 13.67 14.03
CA TYR A 116 -21.08 14.45 14.91
C TYR A 116 -22.10 13.62 15.71
N ALA A 117 -22.45 12.42 15.23
CA ALA A 117 -23.37 11.53 15.94
C ALA A 117 -22.70 10.87 17.15
N THR A 118 -21.42 10.61 17.10
CA THR A 118 -20.65 9.90 18.15
C THR A 118 -19.67 10.82 18.89
N GLY A 119 -19.39 12.00 18.36
CA GLY A 119 -18.37 12.92 18.86
C GLY A 119 -16.93 12.42 18.69
N LYS A 120 -16.72 11.31 17.98
CA LYS A 120 -15.40 10.73 17.76
C LYS A 120 -14.69 11.39 16.56
N ARG A 121 -13.39 11.60 16.71
CA ARG A 121 -12.53 11.94 15.57
C ARG A 121 -12.39 10.73 14.65
N THR A 122 -12.48 10.96 13.34
CA THR A 122 -12.38 9.94 12.29
C THR A 122 -11.39 10.35 11.18
N ASP A 123 -10.61 11.42 11.40
CA ASP A 123 -9.46 11.76 10.55
C ASP A 123 -8.33 10.72 10.74
N LEU A 124 -7.48 10.57 9.72
CA LEU A 124 -6.47 9.52 9.69
C LEU A 124 -5.26 9.78 10.60
N GLY A 125 -5.19 10.94 11.25
CA GLY A 125 -4.24 11.27 12.32
C GLY A 125 -2.78 11.49 11.90
N SER A 126 -2.42 11.21 10.63
CA SER A 126 -1.09 11.42 10.06
C SER A 126 -1.19 11.59 8.56
N ARG A 127 -0.32 12.41 7.94
CA ARG A 127 -0.22 12.54 6.48
C ARG A 127 0.48 11.34 5.82
N VAL A 128 1.27 10.60 6.58
CA VAL A 128 1.92 9.38 6.13
C VAL A 128 1.24 8.20 6.82
N LEU A 129 0.81 7.22 6.04
CA LEU A 129 0.13 6.03 6.51
C LEU A 129 0.85 4.78 6.04
N PHE A 130 0.71 3.69 6.79
CA PHE A 130 1.02 2.36 6.32
C PHE A 130 -0.05 1.89 5.35
N GLU A 131 0.38 1.11 4.36
CA GLU A 131 -0.48 0.53 3.34
C GLU A 131 -0.18 -0.97 3.21
N PRO A 132 -0.69 -1.83 4.11
CA PRO A 132 -0.72 -3.26 3.87
C PRO A 132 -1.72 -3.62 2.77
N GLU A 133 -1.30 -4.52 1.86
CA GLU A 133 -2.15 -5.02 0.78
C GLU A 133 -2.06 -6.54 0.67
N ILE A 134 -3.10 -7.17 0.12
CA ILE A 134 -3.07 -8.56 -0.29
C ILE A 134 -3.92 -8.78 -1.54
N GLY A 135 -3.33 -9.44 -2.54
CA GLY A 135 -4.00 -9.90 -3.74
C GLY A 135 -4.08 -11.42 -3.82
N VAL A 136 -5.19 -11.94 -4.33
CA VAL A 136 -5.29 -13.31 -4.81
C VAL A 136 -5.48 -13.26 -6.32
N GLY A 137 -4.47 -13.72 -7.05
CA GLY A 137 -4.37 -13.53 -8.49
C GLY A 137 -4.51 -14.82 -9.30
N TYR A 138 -4.96 -14.63 -10.54
CA TYR A 138 -5.00 -15.67 -11.57
C TYR A 138 -4.29 -15.19 -12.84
N ARG A 139 -3.28 -15.94 -13.30
CA ARG A 139 -2.56 -15.66 -14.54
C ARG A 139 -3.41 -16.10 -15.73
N LEU A 140 -3.83 -15.12 -16.54
CA LEU A 140 -4.60 -15.37 -17.77
C LEU A 140 -3.69 -15.88 -18.90
N ASN A 141 -2.46 -15.36 -18.95
CA ASN A 141 -1.41 -15.74 -19.88
C ASN A 141 -0.04 -15.30 -19.32
N GLU A 142 1.02 -15.35 -20.14
CA GLU A 142 2.39 -14.99 -19.73
C GLU A 142 2.54 -13.51 -19.35
N ARG A 143 1.65 -12.64 -19.86
CA ARG A 143 1.73 -11.19 -19.66
C ARG A 143 0.64 -10.62 -18.76
N ALA A 144 -0.53 -11.25 -18.71
CA ALA A 144 -1.70 -10.68 -18.04
C ALA A 144 -2.14 -11.53 -16.85
N SER A 145 -2.49 -10.89 -15.76
CA SER A 145 -3.18 -11.50 -14.63
C SER A 145 -4.26 -10.59 -14.07
N VAL A 146 -5.21 -11.18 -13.35
CA VAL A 146 -6.25 -10.48 -12.61
C VAL A 146 -6.13 -10.85 -11.14
N GLU A 147 -6.44 -9.90 -10.25
CA GLU A 147 -6.43 -10.09 -8.80
C GLU A 147 -7.75 -9.65 -8.19
N ALA A 148 -8.28 -10.44 -7.26
CA ALA A 148 -9.11 -9.91 -6.19
C ALA A 148 -8.16 -9.30 -5.16
N HIS A 149 -8.39 -8.06 -4.77
CA HIS A 149 -7.39 -7.28 -4.06
C HIS A 149 -8.00 -6.48 -2.91
N TRP A 150 -7.33 -6.48 -1.78
CA TRP A 150 -7.62 -5.66 -0.61
C TRP A 150 -6.41 -4.79 -0.29
N MET A 151 -6.68 -3.53 0.01
CA MET A 151 -5.71 -2.56 0.55
C MET A 151 -6.28 -1.94 1.81
N HIS A 152 -5.42 -1.63 2.75
CA HIS A 152 -5.76 -0.90 3.97
C HIS A 152 -4.79 0.26 4.14
N ILE A 153 -5.28 1.42 4.55
CA ILE A 153 -4.41 2.54 4.92
C ILE A 153 -4.71 2.99 6.35
N SER A 154 -3.70 3.07 7.18
CA SER A 154 -3.82 3.58 8.56
C SER A 154 -2.46 3.97 9.13
N GLN A 155 -2.46 4.73 10.20
CA GLN A 155 -1.22 5.13 10.90
C GLN A 155 -0.76 4.11 11.97
N GLY A 156 -1.53 3.05 12.24
CA GLY A 156 -1.18 1.96 13.15
C GLY A 156 -0.98 2.37 14.61
N GLN A 157 -1.57 3.49 15.05
CA GLN A 157 -1.35 4.12 16.36
C GLN A 157 0.11 4.53 16.66
N ILE A 158 0.95 4.62 15.63
CA ILE A 158 2.36 4.99 15.78
C ILE A 158 2.52 6.50 15.86
N PHE A 159 1.72 7.25 15.10
CA PHE A 159 1.80 8.71 15.01
C PHE A 159 0.77 9.42 15.90
N ASP A 160 -0.37 8.78 16.15
CA ASP A 160 -1.40 9.26 17.09
C ASP A 160 -1.94 8.08 17.89
N SER A 161 -1.68 8.06 19.21
CA SER A 161 -2.12 6.98 20.10
C SER A 161 -3.60 7.07 20.49
N GLN A 162 -4.26 8.21 20.23
CA GLN A 162 -5.65 8.44 20.66
C GLN A 162 -6.66 7.86 19.66
N GLN A 163 -6.26 7.69 18.41
CA GLN A 163 -7.13 7.16 17.36
C GLN A 163 -6.31 6.46 16.28
N ASN A 164 -6.92 5.48 15.65
CA ASN A 164 -6.38 4.82 14.45
C ASN A 164 -7.55 4.43 13.53
N PRO A 165 -8.28 5.41 13.00
CA PRO A 165 -9.20 5.11 11.92
C PRO A 165 -8.38 4.69 10.70
N GLY A 166 -8.87 3.71 9.97
CA GLY A 166 -8.27 3.25 8.73
C GLY A 166 -9.30 3.27 7.63
N ILE A 167 -8.85 3.13 6.40
CA ILE A 167 -9.71 2.97 5.23
C ILE A 167 -9.37 1.64 4.58
N ASP A 168 -10.37 0.78 4.44
CA ASP A 168 -10.27 -0.45 3.68
C ASP A 168 -10.84 -0.27 2.28
N MET A 169 -10.13 -0.81 1.32
CA MET A 169 -10.53 -0.83 -0.09
C MET A 169 -10.49 -2.27 -0.61
N ILE A 170 -11.61 -2.73 -1.18
CA ILE A 170 -11.72 -4.06 -1.78
C ILE A 170 -12.10 -3.90 -3.24
N GLY A 171 -11.39 -4.59 -4.12
CA GLY A 171 -11.63 -4.46 -5.53
C GLY A 171 -10.96 -5.49 -6.41
N ALA A 172 -10.81 -5.14 -7.67
CA ALA A 172 -10.14 -5.97 -8.67
C ALA A 172 -9.01 -5.16 -9.34
N ARG A 173 -7.92 -5.87 -9.62
CA ARG A 173 -6.71 -5.33 -10.26
C ARG A 173 -6.38 -6.16 -11.50
N ILE A 174 -5.98 -5.51 -12.56
CA ILE A 174 -5.37 -6.13 -13.74
C ILE A 174 -3.90 -5.77 -13.71
N ASN A 175 -3.04 -6.76 -13.93
CA ASN A 175 -1.60 -6.57 -14.03
C ASN A 175 -1.14 -6.97 -15.44
N TRP A 176 -0.22 -6.20 -15.98
CA TRP A 176 0.35 -6.42 -17.30
C TRP A 176 1.88 -6.37 -17.23
N ARG A 177 2.52 -7.49 -17.55
CA ARG A 177 3.99 -7.60 -17.63
C ARG A 177 4.49 -6.94 -18.91
N LEU A 178 5.53 -6.12 -18.76
CA LEU A 178 6.18 -5.37 -19.83
C LEU A 178 7.18 -6.22 -20.63
#